data_7714e85cf55cf2594ca8d9b21ae7d5b8
#
_entry.id   7714e85cf55cf2594ca8d9b21ae7d5b8
#
_cell.length_a   1.000
_cell.length_b   1.000
_cell.length_c   1.000
_cell.angle_alpha   90.00
_cell.angle_beta   90.00
_cell.angle_gamma   90.00
#
_symmetry.space_group_name_H-M   'P 1'
#
loop_
_entity.id
_entity.type
_entity.pdbx_description
1 polymer ?
#
loop_
_entity_poly.entity_id
_entity_poly.type
_entity_poly.pdbx_seq_one_letter_code
_entity_poly.pdbx_strand_id
1 'polypeptide(L)'
;LYTSVLPNLLVEGIVPAIRASRALKVYVCNVATQIGETDGYTVADHVRAIERHVGVGLFDLVLVNSRVDVPWEEIPEEVGELVRWDGQPIPPYTVVAMDVIDERMPWRHDPEKLARALMTLFERSRR
;
A
#
# COMPACT_ATOMS: atom_id res chain seq x y z
N LEU A 1 0.13 6.47 -5.77
CA LEU A 1 1.28 5.70 -6.26
C LEU A 1 2.25 6.57 -7.06
N TYR A 2 1.81 7.10 -8.19
CA TYR A 2 2.69 7.83 -9.11
C TYR A 2 3.02 9.25 -8.68
N THR A 3 2.24 9.84 -7.80
CA THR A 3 2.44 11.23 -7.34
C THR A 3 3.05 11.32 -5.94
N SER A 4 2.99 10.26 -5.14
CA SER A 4 3.45 10.27 -3.75
C SER A 4 4.51 9.22 -3.42
N VAL A 5 4.35 8.00 -3.88
CA VAL A 5 5.29 6.91 -3.56
C VAL A 5 6.47 6.87 -4.51
N LEU A 6 6.21 6.71 -5.81
CA LEU A 6 7.27 6.56 -6.80
C LEU A 6 8.20 7.77 -6.92
N PRO A 7 7.73 9.02 -6.87
CA PRO A 7 8.66 10.16 -6.93
C PRO A 7 9.72 10.14 -5.84
N ASN A 8 9.37 9.70 -4.62
CA ASN A 8 10.34 9.57 -3.54
C ASN A 8 11.36 8.46 -3.81
N LEU A 9 10.92 7.35 -4.40
CA LEU A 9 11.80 6.22 -4.72
C LEU A 9 12.74 6.51 -5.89
N LEU A 10 12.40 7.48 -6.74
CA LEU A 10 13.22 7.86 -7.90
C LEU A 10 14.32 8.86 -7.54
N VAL A 11 14.35 9.39 -6.32
CA VAL A 11 15.45 10.24 -5.84
C VAL A 11 16.73 9.40 -5.76
N GLU A 12 17.81 9.90 -6.34
CA GLU A 12 19.10 9.22 -6.35
C GLU A 12 19.55 8.84 -4.93
N GLY A 13 19.97 7.59 -4.75
CA GLY A 13 20.46 7.07 -3.47
C GLY A 13 19.39 6.53 -2.52
N ILE A 14 18.11 6.82 -2.74
CA ILE A 14 17.03 6.36 -1.84
C ILE A 14 16.84 4.84 -1.91
N VAL A 15 16.72 4.28 -3.11
CA VAL A 15 16.50 2.81 -3.26
C VAL A 15 17.69 2.00 -2.72
N PRO A 16 18.96 2.33 -3.04
CA PRO A 16 20.08 1.63 -2.43
C PRO A 16 20.10 1.72 -0.89
N ALA A 17 19.75 2.88 -0.34
CA ALA A 17 19.69 3.07 1.11
C ALA A 17 18.60 2.20 1.75
N ILE A 18 17.42 2.12 1.14
CA ILE A 18 16.34 1.26 1.61
C ILE A 18 16.78 -0.20 1.56
N ARG A 19 17.37 -0.64 0.45
CA ARG A 19 17.83 -2.03 0.29
C ARG A 19 18.91 -2.42 1.32
N ALA A 20 19.79 -1.49 1.69
CA ALA A 20 20.84 -1.72 2.66
C ALA A 20 20.32 -1.70 4.11
N SER A 21 19.16 -1.14 4.36
CA SER A 21 18.58 -1.05 5.70
C SER A 21 18.18 -2.43 6.23
N ARG A 22 18.39 -2.66 7.53
CA ARG A 22 17.93 -3.86 8.25
C ARG A 22 16.55 -3.68 8.88
N ALA A 23 15.97 -2.50 8.73
CA ALA A 23 14.63 -2.23 9.25
C ALA A 23 13.58 -3.05 8.49
N LEU A 24 12.47 -3.32 9.13
CA LEU A 24 11.29 -3.89 8.47
C LEU A 24 10.80 -2.87 7.44
N LYS A 25 10.59 -3.32 6.21
CA LYS A 25 10.14 -2.48 5.11
C LYS A 25 8.73 -2.87 4.72
N VAL A 26 7.82 -1.92 4.84
CA VAL A 26 6.40 -2.14 4.57
C VAL A 26 5.92 -1.19 3.47
N TYR A 27 5.35 -1.75 2.43
CA TYR A 27 4.58 -0.97 1.48
C TYR A 27 3.12 -0.94 1.95
N VAL A 28 2.61 0.24 2.24
CA VAL A 28 1.20 0.45 2.56
C VAL A 28 0.46 0.73 1.26
N CYS A 29 -0.32 -0.25 0.81
CA CYS A 29 -1.01 -0.13 -0.47
C CYS A 29 -2.15 0.89 -0.39
N ASN A 30 -2.32 1.65 -1.46
CA ASN A 30 -3.44 2.60 -1.59
C ASN A 30 -4.77 1.89 -1.36
N VAL A 31 -5.70 2.56 -0.68
CA VAL A 31 -7.06 2.06 -0.44
C VAL A 31 -7.95 2.25 -1.67
N ALA A 32 -7.72 3.32 -2.39
CA ALA A 32 -8.54 3.71 -3.54
C ALA A 32 -7.67 4.02 -4.76
N THR A 33 -8.22 3.74 -5.94
CA THR A 33 -7.60 4.15 -7.19
C THR A 33 -7.78 5.66 -7.39
N GLN A 34 -6.89 6.25 -8.19
CA GLN A 34 -6.96 7.65 -8.60
C GLN A 34 -7.29 7.69 -10.10
N ILE A 35 -8.36 8.39 -10.44
CA ILE A 35 -8.82 8.53 -11.83
C ILE A 35 -7.70 9.14 -12.69
N GLY A 36 -7.42 8.51 -13.83
CA GLY A 36 -6.36 8.95 -14.75
C GLY A 36 -4.95 8.50 -14.35
N GLU A 37 -4.77 7.91 -13.18
CA GLU A 37 -3.45 7.47 -12.70
C GLU A 37 -3.38 5.97 -12.48
N THR A 38 -4.31 5.42 -11.70
CA THR A 38 -4.32 3.99 -11.34
C THR A 38 -5.68 3.33 -11.61
N ASP A 39 -6.35 3.74 -12.68
CA ASP A 39 -7.67 3.18 -13.04
C ASP A 39 -7.62 1.65 -13.13
N GLY A 40 -8.50 1.00 -12.38
CA GLY A 40 -8.62 -0.45 -12.38
C GLY A 40 -7.48 -1.21 -11.69
N TYR A 41 -6.55 -0.54 -11.06
CA TYR A 41 -5.43 -1.20 -10.38
C TYR A 41 -5.88 -2.00 -9.17
N THR A 42 -5.44 -3.25 -9.10
CA THR A 42 -5.50 -4.11 -7.92
C THR A 42 -4.27 -3.87 -7.03
N VAL A 43 -4.21 -4.53 -5.89
CA VAL A 43 -3.00 -4.53 -5.05
C VAL A 43 -1.79 -5.04 -5.84
N ALA A 44 -1.96 -6.15 -6.56
CA ALA A 44 -0.88 -6.70 -7.39
C ALA A 44 -0.39 -5.70 -8.44
N ASP A 45 -1.30 -4.97 -9.08
CA ASP A 45 -0.95 -3.95 -10.08
C ASP A 45 -0.09 -2.84 -9.47
N HIS A 46 -0.42 -2.39 -8.25
CA HIS A 46 0.39 -1.39 -7.53
C HIS A 46 1.80 -1.91 -7.26
N VAL A 47 1.90 -3.14 -6.74
CA VAL A 47 3.21 -3.75 -6.44
C VAL A 47 4.05 -3.91 -7.70
N ARG A 48 3.46 -4.41 -8.79
CA ARG A 48 4.19 -4.60 -10.05
C ARG A 48 4.61 -3.26 -10.69
N ALA A 49 3.81 -2.21 -10.52
CA ALA A 49 4.20 -0.87 -10.97
C ALA A 49 5.45 -0.37 -10.25
N ILE A 50 5.54 -0.56 -8.94
CA ILE A 50 6.74 -0.22 -8.17
C ILE A 50 7.94 -1.03 -8.69
N GLU A 51 7.78 -2.33 -8.88
CA GLU A 51 8.84 -3.20 -9.36
C GLU A 51 9.38 -2.78 -10.73
N ARG A 52 8.51 -2.35 -11.63
CA ARG A 52 8.92 -1.87 -12.95
C ARG A 52 9.86 -0.66 -12.87
N HIS A 53 9.75 0.14 -11.83
CA HIS A 53 10.56 1.35 -11.67
C HIS A 53 11.82 1.15 -10.83
N VAL A 54 11.75 0.30 -9.81
CA VAL A 54 12.84 0.19 -8.83
C VAL A 54 13.35 -1.25 -8.61
N GLY A 55 12.78 -2.21 -9.30
CA GLY A 55 13.16 -3.62 -9.17
C GLY A 55 12.39 -4.36 -8.09
N VAL A 56 12.57 -5.67 -8.04
CA VAL A 56 11.86 -6.59 -7.14
C VAL A 56 12.53 -6.58 -5.75
N GLY A 57 11.71 -6.75 -4.70
CA GLY A 57 12.23 -7.03 -3.36
C GLY A 57 12.64 -5.81 -2.54
N LEU A 58 12.14 -4.61 -2.88
CA LEU A 58 12.47 -3.41 -2.13
C LEU A 58 11.91 -3.42 -0.70
N PHE A 59 10.77 -4.08 -0.49
CA PHE A 59 10.13 -4.17 0.82
C PHE A 59 9.89 -5.64 1.20
N ASP A 60 9.49 -5.87 2.44
CA ASP A 60 9.25 -7.21 3.00
C ASP A 60 7.76 -7.54 3.00
N LEU A 61 6.94 -6.58 3.42
CA LEU A 61 5.50 -6.73 3.60
C LEU A 61 4.73 -5.77 2.71
N VAL A 62 3.55 -6.21 2.29
CA VAL A 62 2.54 -5.37 1.66
C VAL A 62 1.33 -5.35 2.60
N LEU A 63 1.04 -4.19 3.18
CA LEU A 63 -0.14 -4.00 4.01
C LEU A 63 -1.30 -3.54 3.15
N VAL A 64 -2.37 -4.34 3.14
CA VAL A 64 -3.56 -4.06 2.36
C VAL A 64 -4.79 -3.88 3.25
N ASN A 65 -5.74 -3.08 2.80
CA ASN A 65 -7.00 -2.91 3.51
C ASN A 65 -7.88 -4.14 3.32
N SER A 66 -8.39 -4.70 4.44
CA SER A 66 -9.32 -5.83 4.44
C SER A 66 -10.79 -5.40 4.47
N ARG A 67 -11.07 -4.16 4.82
CA ARG A 67 -12.44 -3.68 5.02
C ARG A 67 -13.03 -3.13 3.72
N VAL A 68 -13.95 -3.89 3.11
CA VAL A 68 -14.48 -3.59 1.78
C VAL A 68 -16.00 -3.37 1.76
N ASP A 69 -16.65 -3.43 2.92
CA ASP A 69 -18.11 -3.38 3.08
C ASP A 69 -18.66 -2.00 3.48
N VAL A 70 -17.79 -0.99 3.57
CA VAL A 70 -18.19 0.37 3.94
C VAL A 70 -18.73 1.09 2.72
N PRO A 71 -19.94 1.69 2.78
CA PRO A 71 -20.48 2.42 1.64
C PRO A 71 -19.68 3.71 1.37
N TRP A 72 -19.54 4.04 0.10
CA TRP A 72 -18.85 5.25 -0.34
C TRP A 72 -19.89 6.32 -0.70
N GLU A 73 -19.85 7.43 0.02
CA GLU A 73 -20.72 8.59 -0.19
C GLU A 73 -19.89 9.86 -0.35
N GLU A 74 -20.40 10.79 -1.15
CA GLU A 74 -19.74 12.09 -1.38
C GLU A 74 -18.27 11.94 -1.82
N ILE A 75 -18.00 11.02 -2.76
CA ILE A 75 -16.68 10.67 -3.23
C ILE A 75 -16.04 11.85 -3.97
N PRO A 76 -14.79 12.23 -3.60
CA PRO A 76 -14.06 13.27 -4.35
C PRO A 76 -13.90 12.91 -5.83
N GLU A 77 -13.85 13.94 -6.67
CA GLU A 77 -13.83 13.80 -8.13
C GLU A 77 -12.65 12.99 -8.65
N GLU A 78 -11.49 13.10 -7.99
CA GLU A 78 -10.26 12.41 -8.36
C GLU A 78 -10.19 10.96 -7.89
N VAL A 79 -11.11 10.54 -7.02
CA VAL A 79 -11.13 9.18 -6.46
C VAL A 79 -11.93 8.26 -7.37
N GLY A 80 -11.35 7.10 -7.69
CA GLY A 80 -11.97 6.09 -8.52
C GLY A 80 -12.75 5.04 -7.71
N GLU A 81 -12.12 3.91 -7.47
CA GLU A 81 -12.77 2.77 -6.83
C GLU A 81 -11.86 2.15 -5.77
N LEU A 82 -12.41 1.23 -4.98
CA LEU A 82 -11.66 0.50 -3.97
C LEU A 82 -10.58 -0.36 -4.62
N VAL A 83 -9.37 -0.29 -4.07
CA VAL A 83 -8.27 -1.19 -4.47
C VAL A 83 -8.49 -2.54 -3.80
N ARG A 84 -8.56 -3.60 -4.58
CA ARG A 84 -8.88 -4.95 -4.10
C ARG A 84 -7.67 -5.88 -4.16
N TRP A 85 -7.59 -6.76 -3.16
CA TRP A 85 -6.68 -7.90 -3.16
C TRP A 85 -7.50 -9.17 -3.34
N ASP A 86 -7.10 -10.01 -4.29
CA ASP A 86 -7.79 -11.27 -4.62
C ASP A 86 -7.43 -12.43 -3.70
N GLY A 87 -6.61 -12.18 -2.67
CA GLY A 87 -6.15 -13.21 -1.74
C GLY A 87 -4.98 -14.04 -2.24
N GLN A 88 -4.51 -13.81 -3.46
CA GLN A 88 -3.39 -14.57 -4.02
C GLN A 88 -2.05 -14.03 -3.55
N PRO A 89 -1.05 -14.91 -3.36
CA PRO A 89 0.31 -14.47 -3.03
C PRO A 89 0.88 -13.52 -4.08
N ILE A 90 1.70 -12.59 -3.62
CA ILE A 90 2.47 -11.68 -4.50
C ILE A 90 3.96 -11.86 -4.17
N PRO A 91 4.59 -12.96 -4.65
CA PRO A 91 6.00 -13.20 -4.34
C PRO A 91 6.91 -12.08 -4.82
N PRO A 92 7.99 -11.77 -4.08
CA PRO A 92 8.49 -12.42 -2.87
C PRO A 92 7.95 -11.85 -1.56
N TYR A 93 6.91 -11.04 -1.61
CA TYR A 93 6.38 -10.31 -0.45
C TYR A 93 5.41 -11.13 0.37
N THR A 94 5.32 -10.81 1.67
CA THR A 94 4.23 -11.27 2.52
C THR A 94 3.12 -10.22 2.49
N VAL A 95 1.93 -10.60 2.05
CA VAL A 95 0.77 -9.71 2.02
C VAL A 95 -0.02 -9.89 3.31
N VAL A 96 -0.30 -8.78 3.99
CA VAL A 96 -1.07 -8.76 5.24
C VAL A 96 -2.28 -7.88 5.06
N ALA A 97 -3.47 -8.43 5.28
CA ALA A 97 -4.73 -7.70 5.17
C ALA A 97 -5.23 -7.30 6.57
N MET A 98 -5.46 -6.02 6.79
CA MET A 98 -5.96 -5.47 8.05
C MET A 98 -6.94 -4.33 7.77
N ASP A 99 -7.87 -4.08 8.70
CA ASP A 99 -8.77 -2.93 8.60
C ASP A 99 -7.98 -1.65 8.91
N VAL A 100 -7.76 -0.83 7.89
CA VAL A 100 -6.95 0.39 7.98
C VAL A 100 -7.65 1.62 7.40
N ILE A 101 -8.94 1.52 7.07
CA ILE A 101 -9.66 2.63 6.44
C ILE A 101 -10.41 3.51 7.43
N ASP A 102 -10.58 4.77 7.02
CA ASP A 102 -11.46 5.72 7.68
C ASP A 102 -12.91 5.40 7.28
N GLU A 103 -13.77 5.11 8.26
CA GLU A 103 -15.16 4.74 7.98
C GLU A 103 -16.00 5.90 7.43
N ARG A 104 -15.59 7.14 7.66
CA ARG A 104 -16.28 8.33 7.14
C ARG A 104 -15.84 8.65 5.72
N MET A 105 -14.58 8.40 5.43
CA MET A 105 -13.97 8.60 4.10
C MET A 105 -13.24 7.32 3.71
N PRO A 106 -13.99 6.29 3.24
CA PRO A 106 -13.42 4.94 3.05
C PRO A 106 -12.35 4.83 1.97
N TRP A 107 -12.14 5.90 1.20
CA TRP A 107 -11.05 6.00 0.22
C TRP A 107 -9.73 6.44 0.83
N ARG A 108 -9.66 6.64 2.14
CA ARG A 108 -8.48 7.08 2.88
C ARG A 108 -8.15 6.14 4.02
N HIS A 109 -6.87 6.09 4.38
CA HIS A 109 -6.44 5.42 5.60
C HIS A 109 -6.90 6.19 6.83
N ASP A 110 -7.32 5.44 7.85
CA ASP A 110 -7.49 5.99 9.20
C ASP A 110 -6.11 6.02 9.87
N PRO A 111 -5.61 7.20 10.29
CA PRO A 111 -4.27 7.30 10.86
C PRO A 111 -4.05 6.43 12.10
N GLU A 112 -5.05 6.32 12.96
CA GLU A 112 -4.95 5.52 14.18
C GLU A 112 -4.92 4.03 13.88
N LYS A 113 -5.83 3.55 13.01
CA LYS A 113 -5.84 2.16 12.57
C LYS A 113 -4.54 1.79 11.87
N LEU A 114 -4.06 2.65 10.99
CA LEU A 114 -2.81 2.42 10.26
C LEU A 114 -1.62 2.35 11.22
N ALA A 115 -1.52 3.27 12.16
CA ALA A 115 -0.45 3.26 13.15
C ALA A 115 -0.45 1.97 13.98
N ARG A 116 -1.62 1.52 14.43
CA ARG A 116 -1.75 0.26 15.19
C ARG A 116 -1.34 -0.95 14.33
N ALA A 117 -1.76 -0.97 13.07
CA ALA A 117 -1.40 -2.05 12.15
C ALA A 117 0.11 -2.13 11.97
N LEU A 118 0.76 -1.00 11.72
CA LEU A 118 2.21 -0.95 11.54
C LEU A 118 2.97 -1.38 12.81
N MET A 119 2.52 -0.96 13.99
CA MET A 119 3.12 -1.38 15.25
C MET A 119 2.95 -2.88 15.50
N THR A 120 1.79 -3.43 15.18
CA THR A 120 1.53 -4.87 15.27
C THR A 120 2.48 -5.65 14.36
N LEU A 121 2.65 -5.22 13.11
CA LEU A 121 3.56 -5.87 12.17
C LEU A 121 5.02 -5.79 12.63
N PHE A 122 5.43 -4.64 13.16
CA PHE A 122 6.76 -4.45 13.71
C PHE A 122 7.02 -5.40 14.88
N GLU A 123 6.11 -5.50 15.82
CA GLU A 123 6.23 -6.41 16.98
C GLU A 123 6.31 -7.87 16.55
N ARG A 124 5.49 -8.29 15.57
CA ARG A 124 5.54 -9.64 15.02
C ARG A 124 6.89 -9.95 14.36
N SER A 125 7.48 -8.97 13.70
CA SER A 125 8.78 -9.14 13.01
C SER A 125 9.95 -9.33 13.96
N ARG A 126 9.79 -8.96 15.23
CA ARG A 126 10.82 -9.09 16.27
C ARG A 126 10.85 -10.45 16.96
N ARG A 127 9.90 -11.32 16.64
CA ARG A 127 9.78 -12.66 17.24
C ARG A 127 10.57 -13.71 16.48
#